data_0d56387dff5cf115058b2a69240a151a
#
_entry.id   0d56387dff5cf115058b2a69240a151a
#
_cell.length_a   1.000
_cell.length_b   1.000
_cell.length_c   1.000
_cell.angle_alpha   90.00
_cell.angle_beta   90.00
_cell.angle_gamma   90.00
#
_symmetry.space_group_name_H-M   'P 1'
#
loop_
_entity.id
_entity.type
_entity.pdbx_description
1 polymer ?
#
loop_
_entity_poly.entity_id
_entity_poly.type
_entity_poly.pdbx_seq_one_letter_code
_entity_poly.pdbx_strand_id
1 'polypeptide(L)'
;MNHLEVAPSGGRAVRSVISITLVCFAVSMIDGFDTLMLSFVAPLLAKSLQIDHASLGRVFGAGFVGTVLGSLIIGPLADRFGRRKMLVVALVVTGGFTLACAFASSAGTLAALRFLGGLGMGGAIPPIAAITAESASSERRSSLVILMFIGFPLGAVVGGAITAAVMMKFGWPFVFLMGGTCALAAIIPVLLIIPAATPAEATIKPAPQASDGLAVGLLARFVGNLFAEGRLAATFALWFGVLASMILSGFLVSFMPTILNLNGVAPDRAALGAVVINVGAIAGALLISLIVKRGAPFVAVTVAFVAGAVMVFTLGRVIGAGNAAFGLLFLVGACIVGGQLTFPAIASCLFPTGVRAAGVGWTLAIGRTGSIIGPVIGGMLLAQNWSLGHLFLAAALLALFAALGITLANLWRPRDDGTLRHKPFSKFMMTGQEVSNGKH
;
A
#
# COMPACT_ATOMS: atom_id res chain seq x y z
N MET A 1 25.95 -25.33 42.66
CA MET A 1 24.53 -25.09 42.57
C MET A 1 24.25 -24.65 41.15
N ASN A 2 23.70 -25.57 40.36
CA ASN A 2 23.50 -25.38 38.92
C ASN A 2 22.24 -24.57 38.68
N HIS A 3 22.35 -23.38 38.13
CA HIS A 3 21.24 -22.66 37.52
C HIS A 3 20.95 -23.31 36.14
N LEU A 4 20.00 -24.23 36.12
CA LEU A 4 19.38 -24.71 34.87
C LEU A 4 18.53 -23.53 34.33
N GLU A 5 19.05 -22.77 33.36
CA GLU A 5 18.24 -21.93 32.49
C GLU A 5 17.35 -22.87 31.64
N VAL A 6 16.06 -22.92 32.01
CA VAL A 6 15.04 -23.57 31.20
C VAL A 6 14.83 -22.72 29.96
N ALA A 7 15.44 -23.08 28.87
CA ALA A 7 15.14 -22.50 27.55
C ALA A 7 13.64 -22.68 27.26
N PRO A 8 12.91 -21.62 26.88
CA PRO A 8 11.51 -21.73 26.55
C PRO A 8 11.35 -22.70 25.38
N SER A 9 10.51 -23.72 25.55
CA SER A 9 10.27 -24.76 24.56
C SER A 9 9.97 -24.12 23.18
N GLY A 10 10.81 -24.39 22.20
CA GLY A 10 10.79 -23.75 20.87
C GLY A 10 9.41 -23.76 20.17
N GLY A 11 8.52 -24.68 20.52
CA GLY A 11 7.17 -24.74 20.01
C GLY A 11 6.23 -23.63 20.49
N ARG A 12 6.39 -23.11 21.73
CA ARG A 12 5.58 -21.97 22.24
C ARG A 12 6.01 -20.65 21.61
N ALA A 13 7.31 -20.44 21.43
CA ALA A 13 7.83 -19.22 20.80
C ALA A 13 7.40 -19.13 19.32
N VAL A 14 7.48 -20.23 18.56
CA VAL A 14 7.04 -20.28 17.15
C VAL A 14 5.54 -20.07 17.02
N ARG A 15 4.72 -20.66 17.87
CA ARG A 15 3.25 -20.44 17.89
C ARG A 15 2.90 -18.99 18.17
N SER A 16 3.63 -18.34 19.08
CA SER A 16 3.45 -16.91 19.38
C SER A 16 3.74 -16.02 18.17
N VAL A 17 4.84 -16.26 17.44
CA VAL A 17 5.22 -15.50 16.23
C VAL A 17 4.19 -15.64 15.13
N ILE A 18 3.70 -16.85 14.87
CA ILE A 18 2.66 -17.11 13.86
C ILE A 18 1.37 -16.39 14.25
N SER A 19 0.93 -16.48 15.50
CA SER A 19 -0.29 -15.83 15.95
C SER A 19 -0.23 -14.31 15.86
N ILE A 20 0.89 -13.71 16.23
CA ILE A 20 1.11 -12.26 16.08
C ILE A 20 1.08 -11.85 14.60
N THR A 21 1.78 -12.59 13.73
CA THR A 21 1.80 -12.33 12.29
C THR A 21 0.40 -12.45 11.69
N LEU A 22 -0.40 -13.43 12.09
CA LEU A 22 -1.78 -13.60 11.62
C LEU A 22 -2.68 -12.46 12.05
N VAL A 23 -2.54 -11.94 13.27
CA VAL A 23 -3.29 -10.76 13.71
C VAL A 23 -2.89 -9.52 12.91
N CYS A 24 -1.60 -9.28 12.72
CA CYS A 24 -1.12 -8.17 11.91
C CYS A 24 -1.56 -8.29 10.44
N PHE A 25 -1.57 -9.50 9.88
CA PHE A 25 -2.10 -9.82 8.57
C PHE A 25 -3.61 -9.52 8.47
N ALA A 26 -4.41 -9.93 9.47
CA ALA A 26 -5.83 -9.63 9.52
C ALA A 26 -6.12 -8.12 9.61
N VAL A 27 -5.34 -7.37 10.39
CA VAL A 27 -5.43 -5.90 10.42
C VAL A 27 -5.09 -5.31 9.05
N SER A 28 -4.06 -5.82 8.38
CA SER A 28 -3.73 -5.40 7.00
C SER A 28 -4.83 -5.73 5.99
N MET A 29 -5.54 -6.86 6.16
CA MET A 29 -6.72 -7.19 5.34
C MET A 29 -7.86 -6.18 5.58
N ILE A 30 -8.12 -5.82 6.82
CA ILE A 30 -9.16 -4.83 7.17
C ILE A 30 -8.81 -3.47 6.56
N ASP A 31 -7.54 -3.06 6.60
CA ASP A 31 -7.03 -1.85 5.97
C ASP A 31 -7.28 -1.85 4.45
N GLY A 32 -6.98 -2.96 3.77
CA GLY A 32 -7.24 -3.11 2.33
C GLY A 32 -8.72 -3.05 1.98
N PHE A 33 -9.59 -3.67 2.76
CA PHE A 33 -11.03 -3.61 2.58
C PHE A 33 -11.55 -2.18 2.83
N ASP A 34 -11.20 -1.55 3.95
CA ASP A 34 -11.68 -0.20 4.29
C ASP A 34 -11.22 0.85 3.28
N THR A 35 -9.99 0.75 2.78
CA THR A 35 -9.47 1.64 1.74
C THR A 35 -10.30 1.59 0.47
N LEU A 36 -10.75 0.40 0.05
CA LEU A 36 -11.43 0.21 -1.23
C LEU A 36 -12.96 0.12 -1.13
N MET A 37 -13.53 -0.01 0.10
CA MET A 37 -14.97 -0.17 0.26
C MET A 37 -15.77 0.99 -0.34
N LEU A 38 -15.27 2.22 -0.24
CA LEU A 38 -15.91 3.37 -0.86
C LEU A 38 -15.98 3.22 -2.38
N SER A 39 -14.94 2.70 -3.03
CA SER A 39 -14.93 2.43 -4.47
C SER A 39 -15.99 1.39 -4.86
N PHE A 40 -16.13 0.32 -4.07
CA PHE A 40 -17.12 -0.73 -4.35
C PHE A 40 -18.55 -0.23 -4.33
N VAL A 41 -18.87 0.64 -3.38
CA VAL A 41 -20.23 1.18 -3.21
C VAL A 41 -20.47 2.51 -3.93
N ALA A 42 -19.44 3.10 -4.54
CA ALA A 42 -19.48 4.42 -5.15
C ALA A 42 -20.66 4.64 -6.10
N PRO A 43 -21.06 3.71 -6.99
CA PRO A 43 -22.21 3.90 -7.89
C PRO A 43 -23.52 4.06 -7.13
N LEU A 44 -23.78 3.21 -6.13
CA LEU A 44 -25.01 3.25 -5.32
C LEU A 44 -25.03 4.49 -4.41
N LEU A 45 -23.90 4.82 -3.81
CA LEU A 45 -23.73 5.96 -2.92
C LEU A 45 -23.92 7.27 -3.68
N ALA A 46 -23.31 7.42 -4.87
CA ALA A 46 -23.47 8.62 -5.70
C ALA A 46 -24.92 8.84 -6.09
N LYS A 47 -25.64 7.78 -6.47
CA LYS A 47 -27.08 7.84 -6.79
C LYS A 47 -27.93 8.15 -5.56
N SER A 48 -27.66 7.54 -4.42
CA SER A 48 -28.43 7.69 -3.19
C SER A 48 -28.32 9.08 -2.58
N LEU A 49 -27.11 9.64 -2.54
CA LEU A 49 -26.82 10.96 -1.96
C LEU A 49 -26.79 12.09 -2.99
N GLN A 50 -27.11 11.78 -4.27
CA GLN A 50 -27.04 12.73 -5.39
C GLN A 50 -25.70 13.47 -5.49
N ILE A 51 -24.60 12.72 -5.31
CA ILE A 51 -23.24 13.25 -5.31
C ILE A 51 -22.69 13.21 -6.74
N ASP A 52 -22.18 14.34 -7.21
CA ASP A 52 -21.46 14.42 -8.47
C ASP A 52 -20.07 13.75 -8.40
N HIS A 53 -19.50 13.42 -9.54
CA HIS A 53 -18.22 12.70 -9.60
C HIS A 53 -17.05 13.50 -9.03
N ALA A 54 -17.08 14.84 -9.12
CA ALA A 54 -16.04 15.68 -8.54
C ALA A 54 -16.08 15.63 -7.00
N SER A 55 -17.27 15.68 -6.41
CA SER A 55 -17.45 15.52 -4.96
C SER A 55 -17.05 14.13 -4.49
N LEU A 56 -17.37 13.09 -5.26
CA LEU A 56 -16.92 11.73 -4.97
C LEU A 56 -15.39 11.62 -4.98
N GLY A 57 -14.71 12.26 -5.95
CA GLY A 57 -13.26 12.36 -5.99
C GLY A 57 -12.66 13.05 -4.76
N ARG A 58 -13.32 14.11 -4.27
CA ARG A 58 -12.93 14.80 -3.02
C ARG A 58 -13.09 13.90 -1.79
N VAL A 59 -14.13 13.08 -1.73
CA VAL A 59 -14.35 12.11 -0.64
C VAL A 59 -13.23 11.06 -0.62
N PHE A 60 -12.85 10.52 -1.78
CA PHE A 60 -11.69 9.62 -1.89
C PHE A 60 -10.40 10.30 -1.43
N GLY A 61 -10.14 11.51 -1.98
CA GLY A 61 -8.96 12.29 -1.65
C GLY A 61 -8.85 12.59 -0.15
N ALA A 62 -9.96 12.98 0.50
CA ALA A 62 -10.01 13.23 1.93
C ALA A 62 -9.58 12.00 2.75
N GLY A 63 -10.05 10.80 2.42
CA GLY A 63 -9.63 9.56 3.05
C GLY A 63 -8.13 9.31 2.92
N PHE A 64 -7.57 9.47 1.73
CA PHE A 64 -6.12 9.30 1.49
C PHE A 64 -5.28 10.37 2.21
N VAL A 65 -5.74 11.64 2.27
CA VAL A 65 -5.07 12.67 3.08
C VAL A 65 -5.04 12.26 4.55
N GLY A 66 -6.17 11.79 5.09
CA GLY A 66 -6.24 11.24 6.44
C GLY A 66 -5.22 10.11 6.64
N THR A 67 -5.13 9.17 5.71
CA THR A 67 -4.19 8.04 5.79
C THR A 67 -2.72 8.51 5.83
N VAL A 68 -2.35 9.49 5.00
CA VAL A 68 -0.99 10.06 5.02
C VAL A 68 -0.69 10.72 6.36
N LEU A 69 -1.58 11.60 6.83
CA LEU A 69 -1.40 12.30 8.10
C LEU A 69 -1.42 11.32 9.29
N GLY A 70 -2.29 10.32 9.27
CA GLY A 70 -2.35 9.27 10.29
C GLY A 70 -1.04 8.51 10.43
N SER A 71 -0.42 8.13 9.31
CA SER A 71 0.88 7.44 9.33
C SER A 71 2.01 8.31 9.88
N LEU A 72 1.99 9.62 9.59
CA LEU A 72 2.98 10.57 10.08
C LEU A 72 2.82 10.91 11.58
N ILE A 73 1.59 10.89 12.08
CA ILE A 73 1.29 11.24 13.48
C ILE A 73 1.38 9.99 14.37
N ILE A 74 0.65 8.93 14.01
CA ILE A 74 0.50 7.74 14.88
C ILE A 74 1.78 6.90 14.88
N GLY A 75 2.56 6.89 13.78
CA GLY A 75 3.82 6.16 13.73
C GLY A 75 4.79 6.55 14.86
N PRO A 76 5.22 7.81 14.97
CA PRO A 76 6.07 8.29 16.07
C PRO A 76 5.41 8.17 17.45
N LEU A 77 4.08 8.37 17.56
CA LEU A 77 3.37 8.16 18.80
C LEU A 77 3.38 6.70 19.25
N ALA A 78 3.36 5.74 18.31
CA ALA A 78 3.44 4.33 18.62
C ALA A 78 4.79 3.93 19.23
N ASP A 79 5.89 4.55 18.78
CA ASP A 79 7.21 4.33 19.39
C ASP A 79 7.31 4.94 20.80
N ARG A 80 6.55 6.02 21.10
CA ARG A 80 6.55 6.69 22.40
C ARG A 80 5.58 6.07 23.42
N PHE A 81 4.35 5.78 22.99
CA PHE A 81 3.24 5.33 23.87
C PHE A 81 3.02 3.81 23.86
N GLY A 82 3.76 3.08 23.01
CA GLY A 82 3.67 1.65 22.83
C GLY A 82 2.79 1.26 21.64
N ARG A 83 3.35 0.37 20.80
CA ARG A 83 2.77 0.00 19.50
C ARG A 83 1.38 -0.64 19.61
N ARG A 84 1.18 -1.54 20.60
CA ARG A 84 -0.12 -2.16 20.84
C ARG A 84 -1.19 -1.13 21.18
N LYS A 85 -0.90 -0.18 22.06
CA LYS A 85 -1.85 0.86 22.49
C LYS A 85 -2.26 1.73 21.29
N MET A 86 -1.27 2.18 20.52
CA MET A 86 -1.52 3.03 19.35
C MET A 86 -2.22 2.29 18.22
N LEU A 87 -1.98 0.98 18.07
CA LEU A 87 -2.74 0.14 17.14
C LEU A 87 -4.22 0.04 17.55
N VAL A 88 -4.51 -0.12 18.84
CA VAL A 88 -5.90 -0.11 19.35
C VAL A 88 -6.56 1.25 19.09
N VAL A 89 -5.87 2.36 19.38
CA VAL A 89 -6.37 3.72 19.07
C VAL A 89 -6.67 3.86 17.58
N ALA A 90 -5.75 3.43 16.73
CA ALA A 90 -5.91 3.45 15.28
C ALA A 90 -7.16 2.66 14.83
N LEU A 91 -7.38 1.46 15.35
CA LEU A 91 -8.55 0.63 15.04
C LEU A 91 -9.86 1.21 15.57
N VAL A 92 -9.86 1.85 16.75
CA VAL A 92 -11.03 2.54 17.30
C VAL A 92 -11.41 3.73 16.41
N VAL A 93 -10.43 4.54 16.02
CA VAL A 93 -10.65 5.70 15.14
C VAL A 93 -11.15 5.23 13.76
N THR A 94 -10.47 4.29 13.12
CA THR A 94 -10.90 3.73 11.84
C THR A 94 -12.31 3.15 11.93
N GLY A 95 -12.53 2.21 12.85
CA GLY A 95 -13.81 1.51 12.97
C GLY A 95 -14.95 2.44 13.34
N GLY A 96 -14.75 3.34 14.29
CA GLY A 96 -15.76 4.31 14.73
C GLY A 96 -16.20 5.26 13.61
N PHE A 97 -15.25 5.88 12.90
CA PHE A 97 -15.58 6.78 11.80
C PHE A 97 -16.07 6.04 10.54
N THR A 98 -15.61 4.81 10.29
CA THR A 98 -16.16 3.97 9.22
C THR A 98 -17.63 3.59 9.52
N LEU A 99 -17.97 3.22 10.76
CA LEU A 99 -19.36 3.03 11.17
C LEU A 99 -20.19 4.30 10.97
N ALA A 100 -19.65 5.46 11.37
CA ALA A 100 -20.33 6.74 11.21
C ALA A 100 -20.60 7.08 9.73
N CYS A 101 -19.78 6.64 8.79
CA CYS A 101 -20.02 6.83 7.35
C CYS A 101 -21.36 6.23 6.89
N ALA A 102 -21.85 5.17 7.53
CA ALA A 102 -23.15 4.57 7.21
C ALA A 102 -24.32 5.54 7.39
N PHE A 103 -24.16 6.57 8.22
CA PHE A 103 -25.17 7.57 8.54
C PHE A 103 -24.91 8.92 7.84
N ALA A 104 -23.96 8.97 6.93
CA ALA A 104 -23.63 10.19 6.20
C ALA A 104 -24.79 10.60 5.28
N SER A 105 -25.20 11.86 5.35
CA SER A 105 -26.30 12.42 4.57
C SER A 105 -25.84 13.37 3.44
N SER A 106 -24.53 13.66 3.38
CA SER A 106 -23.97 14.56 2.36
C SER A 106 -22.52 14.16 2.00
N ALA A 107 -22.05 14.60 0.84
CA ALA A 107 -20.67 14.43 0.43
C ALA A 107 -19.67 15.07 1.41
N GLY A 108 -20.02 16.24 1.98
CA GLY A 108 -19.16 16.92 2.94
C GLY A 108 -19.00 16.14 4.24
N THR A 109 -20.11 15.65 4.80
CA THR A 109 -20.08 14.79 6.00
C THR A 109 -19.29 13.52 5.74
N LEU A 110 -19.51 12.87 4.59
CA LEU A 110 -18.80 11.66 4.22
C LEU A 110 -17.29 11.91 4.06
N ALA A 111 -16.91 13.04 3.43
CA ALA A 111 -15.50 13.41 3.28
C ALA A 111 -14.81 13.64 4.63
N ALA A 112 -15.47 14.34 5.57
CA ALA A 112 -14.96 14.56 6.92
C ALA A 112 -14.78 13.23 7.68
N LEU A 113 -15.79 12.35 7.63
CA LEU A 113 -15.72 11.04 8.28
C LEU A 113 -14.65 10.13 7.65
N ARG A 114 -14.49 10.15 6.31
CA ARG A 114 -13.43 9.42 5.60
C ARG A 114 -12.04 9.96 5.93
N PHE A 115 -11.89 11.28 6.09
CA PHE A 115 -10.64 11.89 6.55
C PHE A 115 -10.28 11.39 7.96
N LEU A 116 -11.22 11.44 8.90
CA LEU A 116 -11.00 11.02 10.28
C LEU A 116 -10.76 9.51 10.38
N GLY A 117 -11.53 8.68 9.67
CA GLY A 117 -11.28 7.23 9.56
C GLY A 117 -9.92 6.93 8.96
N GLY A 118 -9.52 7.69 7.92
CA GLY A 118 -8.21 7.62 7.30
C GLY A 118 -7.05 7.88 8.25
N LEU A 119 -7.20 8.83 9.21
CA LEU A 119 -6.18 9.05 10.25
C LEU A 119 -5.89 7.77 11.05
N GLY A 120 -6.94 7.04 11.43
CA GLY A 120 -6.78 5.76 12.13
C GLY A 120 -6.11 4.72 11.24
N MET A 121 -6.61 4.53 10.03
CA MET A 121 -6.13 3.55 9.06
C MET A 121 -4.64 3.72 8.76
N GLY A 122 -4.22 4.93 8.36
CA GLY A 122 -2.82 5.22 8.10
C GLY A 122 -1.93 5.02 9.33
N GLY A 123 -2.50 5.23 10.51
CA GLY A 123 -1.83 5.02 11.78
C GLY A 123 -1.64 3.56 12.18
N ALA A 124 -2.39 2.61 11.61
CA ALA A 124 -2.27 1.19 11.93
C ALA A 124 -1.06 0.53 11.24
N ILE A 125 -0.69 0.97 10.05
CA ILE A 125 0.36 0.34 9.22
C ILE A 125 1.75 0.33 9.90
N PRO A 126 2.30 1.46 10.41
CA PRO A 126 3.62 1.44 11.02
C PRO A 126 3.71 0.50 12.24
N PRO A 127 2.76 0.51 13.20
CA PRO A 127 2.78 -0.42 14.32
C PRO A 127 2.74 -1.89 13.91
N ILE A 128 1.85 -2.31 12.99
CA ILE A 128 1.76 -3.73 12.60
C ILE A 128 3.03 -4.21 11.88
N ALA A 129 3.65 -3.34 11.06
CA ALA A 129 4.91 -3.66 10.40
C ALA A 129 6.05 -3.86 11.43
N ALA A 130 6.12 -2.97 12.41
CA ALA A 130 7.10 -3.04 13.47
C ALA A 130 6.89 -4.26 14.39
N ILE A 131 5.66 -4.52 14.84
CA ILE A 131 5.30 -5.69 15.67
C ILE A 131 5.66 -6.99 14.94
N THR A 132 5.33 -7.09 13.65
CA THR A 132 5.66 -8.27 12.85
C THR A 132 7.18 -8.45 12.72
N ALA A 133 7.91 -7.36 12.44
CA ALA A 133 9.36 -7.39 12.28
C ALA A 133 10.11 -7.78 13.57
N GLU A 134 9.64 -7.30 14.73
CA GLU A 134 10.25 -7.56 16.04
C GLU A 134 9.92 -8.94 16.59
N SER A 135 8.75 -9.47 16.26
CA SER A 135 8.34 -10.82 16.65
C SER A 135 9.10 -11.91 15.91
N ALA A 136 9.73 -11.57 14.77
CA ALA A 136 10.40 -12.51 13.88
C ALA A 136 11.90 -12.61 14.15
N SER A 137 12.49 -13.82 13.97
CA SER A 137 13.93 -13.97 13.89
C SER A 137 14.50 -13.17 12.71
N SER A 138 15.78 -12.76 12.81
CA SER A 138 16.48 -11.98 11.76
C SER A 138 16.34 -12.58 10.36
N GLU A 139 16.34 -13.91 10.25
CA GLU A 139 16.24 -14.66 8.99
C GLU A 139 14.82 -14.60 8.37
N ARG A 140 13.76 -14.58 9.20
CA ARG A 140 12.36 -14.64 8.75
C ARG A 140 11.68 -13.29 8.73
N ARG A 141 12.31 -12.25 9.28
CA ARG A 141 11.73 -10.90 9.46
C ARG A 141 11.15 -10.35 8.15
N SER A 142 11.96 -10.30 7.09
CA SER A 142 11.51 -9.76 5.80
C SER A 142 10.35 -10.56 5.20
N SER A 143 10.40 -11.89 5.30
CA SER A 143 9.35 -12.75 4.75
C SER A 143 8.02 -12.57 5.48
N LEU A 144 8.02 -12.44 6.80
CA LEU A 144 6.80 -12.26 7.59
C LEU A 144 6.19 -10.86 7.41
N VAL A 145 7.03 -9.83 7.26
CA VAL A 145 6.55 -8.47 6.93
C VAL A 145 5.92 -8.43 5.53
N ILE A 146 6.53 -9.08 4.54
CA ILE A 146 5.95 -9.20 3.20
C ILE A 146 4.62 -9.94 3.27
N LEU A 147 4.57 -11.08 3.98
CA LEU A 147 3.34 -11.84 4.17
C LEU A 147 2.23 -10.96 4.77
N MET A 148 2.55 -10.19 5.82
CA MET A 148 1.62 -9.26 6.44
C MET A 148 1.07 -8.24 5.42
N PHE A 149 1.91 -7.67 4.56
CA PHE A 149 1.47 -6.71 3.54
C PHE A 149 0.62 -7.33 2.42
N ILE A 150 0.73 -8.63 2.14
CA ILE A 150 -0.16 -9.36 1.23
C ILE A 150 -1.61 -9.34 1.76
N GLY A 151 -1.79 -9.17 3.06
CA GLY A 151 -3.11 -8.96 3.67
C GLY A 151 -3.90 -7.83 2.99
N PHE A 152 -3.26 -6.70 2.66
CA PHE A 152 -3.94 -5.55 2.06
C PHE A 152 -4.68 -5.90 0.74
N PRO A 153 -4.02 -6.37 -0.32
CA PRO A 153 -4.73 -6.72 -1.55
C PRO A 153 -5.70 -7.90 -1.37
N LEU A 154 -5.42 -8.83 -0.46
CA LEU A 154 -6.33 -9.93 -0.16
C LEU A 154 -7.60 -9.42 0.53
N GLY A 155 -7.47 -8.47 1.46
CA GLY A 155 -8.60 -7.81 2.10
C GLY A 155 -9.48 -7.05 1.11
N ALA A 156 -8.87 -6.37 0.14
CA ALA A 156 -9.58 -5.73 -0.96
C ALA A 156 -10.37 -6.74 -1.82
N VAL A 157 -9.76 -7.89 -2.12
CA VAL A 157 -10.40 -8.96 -2.90
C VAL A 157 -11.58 -9.58 -2.14
N VAL A 158 -11.35 -10.02 -0.90
CA VAL A 158 -12.37 -10.67 -0.08
C VAL A 158 -13.49 -9.69 0.27
N GLY A 159 -13.12 -8.49 0.75
CA GLY A 159 -14.09 -7.45 1.11
C GLY A 159 -14.91 -6.96 -0.08
N GLY A 160 -14.29 -6.82 -1.26
CA GLY A 160 -14.98 -6.45 -2.48
C GLY A 160 -15.96 -7.52 -2.97
N ALA A 161 -15.56 -8.80 -2.91
CA ALA A 161 -16.43 -9.93 -3.25
C ALA A 161 -17.65 -10.02 -2.30
N ILE A 162 -17.43 -9.86 -0.99
CA ILE A 162 -18.53 -9.82 -0.01
C ILE A 162 -19.43 -8.60 -0.28
N THR A 163 -18.83 -7.43 -0.52
CA THR A 163 -19.60 -6.21 -0.85
C THR A 163 -20.49 -6.42 -2.07
N ALA A 164 -19.97 -6.99 -3.15
CA ALA A 164 -20.74 -7.29 -4.36
C ALA A 164 -21.94 -8.21 -4.05
N ALA A 165 -21.78 -9.18 -3.16
CA ALA A 165 -22.84 -10.12 -2.79
C ALA A 165 -23.95 -9.48 -1.92
N VAL A 166 -23.59 -8.52 -1.05
CA VAL A 166 -24.53 -7.99 -0.04
C VAL A 166 -25.14 -6.63 -0.35
N MET A 167 -24.43 -5.78 -1.15
CA MET A 167 -24.81 -4.38 -1.31
C MET A 167 -26.15 -4.16 -2.03
N MET A 168 -26.55 -5.09 -2.92
CA MET A 168 -27.83 -5.00 -3.62
C MET A 168 -29.01 -5.32 -2.68
N LYS A 169 -28.80 -6.13 -1.64
CA LYS A 169 -29.83 -6.53 -0.68
C LYS A 169 -29.94 -5.58 0.51
N PHE A 170 -28.80 -5.11 1.03
CA PHE A 170 -28.75 -4.34 2.27
C PHE A 170 -28.36 -2.87 2.05
N GLY A 171 -28.00 -2.49 0.82
CA GLY A 171 -27.58 -1.14 0.48
C GLY A 171 -26.12 -0.82 0.86
N TRP A 172 -25.67 0.35 0.42
CA TRP A 172 -24.30 0.83 0.69
C TRP A 172 -24.01 1.10 2.18
N PRO A 173 -24.96 1.55 3.05
CA PRO A 173 -24.66 1.77 4.46
C PRO A 173 -24.23 0.51 5.19
N PHE A 174 -24.78 -0.65 4.82
CA PHE A 174 -24.45 -1.93 5.43
C PHE A 174 -22.97 -2.29 5.23
N VAL A 175 -22.39 -1.92 4.11
CA VAL A 175 -20.96 -2.18 3.82
C VAL A 175 -20.06 -1.40 4.79
N PHE A 176 -20.40 -0.15 5.10
CA PHE A 176 -19.71 0.65 6.11
C PHE A 176 -19.90 0.10 7.52
N LEU A 177 -21.10 -0.37 7.86
CA LEU A 177 -21.37 -1.03 9.15
C LEU A 177 -20.51 -2.28 9.27
N MET A 178 -20.45 -3.11 8.25
CA MET A 178 -19.63 -4.33 8.23
C MET A 178 -18.14 -4.00 8.38
N GLY A 179 -17.61 -3.06 7.59
CA GLY A 179 -16.19 -2.69 7.65
C GLY A 179 -15.77 -2.10 8.99
N GLY A 180 -16.57 -1.17 9.52
CA GLY A 180 -16.30 -0.57 10.82
C GLY A 180 -16.40 -1.58 11.97
N THR A 181 -17.38 -2.49 11.92
CA THR A 181 -17.51 -3.58 12.90
C THR A 181 -16.31 -4.54 12.84
N CYS A 182 -15.85 -4.90 11.64
CA CYS A 182 -14.65 -5.73 11.47
C CYS A 182 -13.40 -5.05 12.07
N ALA A 183 -13.23 -3.74 11.85
CA ALA A 183 -12.11 -3.00 12.42
C ALA A 183 -12.15 -2.96 13.96
N LEU A 184 -13.33 -2.73 14.56
CA LEU A 184 -13.49 -2.78 16.02
C LEU A 184 -13.33 -4.20 16.58
N ALA A 185 -13.86 -5.22 15.90
CA ALA A 185 -13.70 -6.62 16.31
C ALA A 185 -12.22 -7.06 16.32
N ALA A 186 -11.39 -6.52 15.42
CA ALA A 186 -9.96 -6.80 15.41
C ALA A 186 -9.21 -6.34 16.68
N ILE A 187 -9.80 -5.43 17.45
CA ILE A 187 -9.24 -5.02 18.74
C ILE A 187 -9.12 -6.21 19.71
N ILE A 188 -10.07 -7.13 19.67
CA ILE A 188 -10.08 -8.31 20.56
C ILE A 188 -8.80 -9.14 20.37
N PRO A 189 -8.49 -9.69 19.18
CA PRO A 189 -7.28 -10.47 18.99
C PRO A 189 -6.00 -9.62 19.16
N VAL A 190 -6.01 -8.33 18.87
CA VAL A 190 -4.88 -7.43 19.16
C VAL A 190 -4.61 -7.39 20.67
N LEU A 191 -5.64 -7.25 21.50
CA LEU A 191 -5.51 -7.22 22.96
C LEU A 191 -5.14 -8.59 23.57
N LEU A 192 -5.54 -9.69 22.97
CA LEU A 192 -5.31 -11.04 23.51
C LEU A 192 -3.94 -11.61 23.08
N ILE A 193 -3.48 -11.29 21.87
CA ILE A 193 -2.34 -11.97 21.25
C ILE A 193 -1.09 -11.09 21.22
N ILE A 194 -1.23 -9.79 20.97
CA ILE A 194 -0.08 -8.88 20.92
C ILE A 194 0.34 -8.51 22.34
N PRO A 195 1.60 -8.71 22.75
CA PRO A 195 2.08 -8.33 24.07
C PRO A 195 1.95 -6.84 24.33
N ALA A 196 1.73 -6.43 25.57
CA ALA A 196 1.59 -5.02 25.96
C ALA A 196 2.90 -4.23 25.80
N ALA A 197 4.03 -4.89 25.99
CA ALA A 197 5.37 -4.37 25.70
C ALA A 197 6.12 -5.41 24.85
N THR A 198 6.76 -5.00 23.78
CA THR A 198 7.72 -5.85 23.09
C THR A 198 9.06 -5.78 23.80
N PRO A 199 9.87 -6.86 23.84
CA PRO A 199 11.17 -6.84 24.50
C PRO A 199 12.10 -5.72 24.00
N ALA A 200 11.92 -5.29 22.75
CA ALA A 200 12.66 -4.16 22.16
C ALA A 200 12.27 -2.80 22.76
N GLU A 201 11.01 -2.59 23.14
CA GLU A 201 10.55 -1.33 23.77
C GLU A 201 11.15 -1.15 25.17
N ALA A 202 11.43 -2.25 25.88
CA ALA A 202 12.05 -2.22 27.20
C ALA A 202 13.55 -1.88 27.14
N THR A 203 14.19 -2.05 25.98
CA THR A 203 15.66 -1.92 25.81
C THR A 203 16.06 -0.65 25.02
N ILE A 204 15.14 -0.03 24.29
CA ILE A 204 15.42 1.22 23.60
C ILE A 204 15.39 2.35 24.64
N LYS A 205 16.57 2.68 25.20
CA LYS A 205 16.77 4.01 25.80
C LYS A 205 16.30 5.04 24.78
N PRO A 206 15.48 6.03 25.18
CA PRO A 206 15.09 7.10 24.26
C PRO A 206 16.36 7.64 23.61
N ALA A 207 16.37 7.65 22.29
CA ALA A 207 17.47 8.30 21.57
C ALA A 207 17.66 9.69 22.19
N PRO A 208 18.90 10.14 22.41
CA PRO A 208 19.15 11.44 23.02
C PRO A 208 18.27 12.46 22.30
N GLN A 209 17.49 13.23 23.08
CA GLN A 209 16.67 14.31 22.53
C GLN A 209 17.63 15.20 21.73
N ALA A 210 17.63 15.02 20.41
CA ALA A 210 18.40 15.91 19.54
C ALA A 210 17.80 17.30 19.76
N SER A 211 18.60 18.20 20.28
CA SER A 211 18.25 19.62 20.31
C SER A 211 17.78 20.01 18.91
N ASP A 212 16.72 20.80 18.80
CA ASP A 212 16.02 21.10 17.53
C ASP A 212 16.97 21.51 16.38
N GLY A 213 18.10 22.12 16.68
CA GLY A 213 19.15 22.44 15.71
C GLY A 213 19.90 21.22 15.15
N LEU A 214 20.05 20.15 15.94
CA LEU A 214 20.71 18.90 15.51
C LEU A 214 19.78 18.07 14.59
N ALA A 215 18.48 18.06 14.87
CA ALA A 215 17.49 17.36 14.07
C ALA A 215 17.38 17.98 12.67
N VAL A 216 17.34 19.29 12.54
CA VAL A 216 17.34 20.02 11.26
C VAL A 216 18.65 19.79 10.49
N GLY A 217 19.80 19.80 11.17
CA GLY A 217 21.10 19.51 10.58
C GLY A 217 21.24 18.05 10.13
N LEU A 218 20.70 17.09 10.89
CA LEU A 218 20.64 15.69 10.49
C LEU A 218 19.70 15.49 9.30
N LEU A 219 18.51 16.11 9.30
CA LEU A 219 17.56 16.04 8.20
C LEU A 219 18.18 16.62 6.90
N ALA A 220 18.85 17.77 7.00
CA ALA A 220 19.55 18.40 5.87
C ALA A 220 20.68 17.50 5.34
N ARG A 221 21.46 16.84 6.21
CA ARG A 221 22.48 15.88 5.82
C ARG A 221 21.87 14.60 5.21
N PHE A 222 20.77 14.10 5.75
CA PHE A 222 20.05 12.95 5.18
C PHE A 222 19.49 13.27 3.80
N VAL A 223 18.83 14.42 3.65
CA VAL A 223 18.31 14.88 2.36
C VAL A 223 19.47 15.12 1.38
N GLY A 224 20.55 15.78 1.83
CA GLY A 224 21.75 16.00 1.01
C GLY A 224 22.38 14.70 0.50
N ASN A 225 22.45 13.68 1.34
CA ASN A 225 23.01 12.38 0.97
C ASN A 225 22.13 11.57 0.00
N LEU A 226 20.81 11.82 -0.05
CA LEU A 226 19.91 11.21 -1.06
C LEU A 226 20.28 11.67 -2.48
N PHE A 227 20.74 12.90 -2.60
CA PHE A 227 21.08 13.54 -3.90
C PHE A 227 22.59 13.55 -4.16
N ALA A 228 23.42 13.10 -3.23
CA ALA A 228 24.86 13.02 -3.39
C ALA A 228 25.27 12.04 -4.51
N GLU A 229 26.52 12.12 -4.93
CA GLU A 229 27.14 11.19 -5.89
C GLU A 229 26.41 11.11 -7.25
N GLY A 230 25.82 12.22 -7.72
CA GLY A 230 25.17 12.29 -9.03
C GLY A 230 23.79 11.60 -9.11
N ARG A 231 23.20 11.18 -7.97
CA ARG A 231 21.89 10.51 -7.94
C ARG A 231 20.70 11.45 -8.11
N LEU A 232 20.90 12.76 -8.11
CA LEU A 232 19.81 13.75 -8.18
C LEU A 232 18.82 13.43 -9.31
N ALA A 233 19.33 13.33 -10.54
CA ALA A 233 18.50 13.11 -11.73
C ALA A 233 17.75 11.76 -11.66
N ALA A 234 18.44 10.69 -11.24
CA ALA A 234 17.85 9.37 -11.10
C ALA A 234 16.76 9.33 -10.02
N THR A 235 16.95 10.04 -8.90
CA THR A 235 15.99 10.14 -7.79
C THR A 235 14.73 10.87 -8.25
N PHE A 236 14.86 12.03 -8.89
CA PHE A 236 13.69 12.77 -9.40
C PHE A 236 12.97 12.01 -10.51
N ALA A 237 13.69 11.31 -11.39
CA ALA A 237 13.10 10.47 -12.43
C ALA A 237 12.28 9.31 -11.78
N LEU A 238 12.83 8.64 -10.77
CA LEU A 238 12.11 7.60 -10.03
C LEU A 238 10.86 8.18 -9.36
N TRP A 239 10.97 9.31 -8.65
CA TRP A 239 9.83 9.94 -7.97
C TRP A 239 8.75 10.38 -8.95
N PHE A 240 9.13 10.93 -10.10
CA PHE A 240 8.19 11.26 -11.17
C PHE A 240 7.43 10.02 -11.68
N GLY A 241 8.16 8.92 -11.95
CA GLY A 241 7.55 7.68 -12.40
C GLY A 241 6.60 7.08 -11.35
N VAL A 242 7.01 7.08 -10.08
CA VAL A 242 6.20 6.60 -8.96
C VAL A 242 4.95 7.46 -8.77
N LEU A 243 5.09 8.79 -8.82
CA LEU A 243 3.98 9.73 -8.70
C LEU A 243 2.95 9.49 -9.83
N ALA A 244 3.41 9.44 -11.09
CA ALA A 244 2.55 9.22 -12.26
C ALA A 244 1.78 7.89 -12.13
N SER A 245 2.45 6.83 -11.71
CA SER A 245 1.82 5.52 -11.54
C SER A 245 0.78 5.52 -10.42
N MET A 246 1.04 6.21 -9.30
CA MET A 246 0.11 6.30 -8.18
C MET A 246 -1.10 7.19 -8.48
N ILE A 247 -0.94 8.24 -9.29
CA ILE A 247 -2.08 9.01 -9.83
C ILE A 247 -2.97 8.09 -10.67
N LEU A 248 -2.36 7.32 -11.58
CA LEU A 248 -3.07 6.37 -12.42
C LEU A 248 -3.84 5.32 -11.62
N SER A 249 -3.19 4.64 -10.69
CA SER A 249 -3.85 3.60 -9.90
C SER A 249 -4.90 4.16 -8.96
N GLY A 250 -4.65 5.34 -8.37
CA GLY A 250 -5.64 6.03 -7.56
C GLY A 250 -6.92 6.33 -8.33
N PHE A 251 -6.80 6.79 -9.59
CA PHE A 251 -7.94 6.97 -10.48
C PHE A 251 -8.62 5.62 -10.80
N LEU A 252 -7.87 4.65 -11.34
CA LEU A 252 -8.43 3.38 -11.80
C LEU A 252 -9.14 2.64 -10.66
N VAL A 253 -8.49 2.48 -9.52
CA VAL A 253 -9.04 1.71 -8.40
C VAL A 253 -10.26 2.40 -7.78
N SER A 254 -10.26 3.74 -7.70
CA SER A 254 -11.37 4.49 -7.11
C SER A 254 -12.60 4.55 -8.01
N PHE A 255 -12.41 4.75 -9.31
CA PHE A 255 -13.51 5.02 -10.22
C PHE A 255 -13.90 3.87 -11.15
N MET A 256 -13.15 2.76 -11.19
CA MET A 256 -13.48 1.65 -12.08
C MET A 256 -14.90 1.09 -11.87
N PRO A 257 -15.38 0.86 -10.63
CA PRO A 257 -16.77 0.45 -10.43
C PRO A 257 -17.78 1.48 -10.96
N THR A 258 -17.52 2.77 -10.75
CA THR A 258 -18.39 3.85 -11.27
C THR A 258 -18.38 3.87 -12.80
N ILE A 259 -17.22 3.77 -13.44
CA ILE A 259 -17.08 3.78 -14.89
C ILE A 259 -17.78 2.55 -15.51
N LEU A 260 -17.62 1.36 -14.92
CA LEU A 260 -18.33 0.17 -15.37
C LEU A 260 -19.85 0.33 -15.25
N ASN A 261 -20.33 0.90 -14.14
CA ASN A 261 -21.76 1.14 -13.92
C ASN A 261 -22.34 2.16 -14.92
N LEU A 262 -21.61 3.25 -15.21
CA LEU A 262 -21.99 4.22 -16.25
C LEU A 262 -22.09 3.59 -17.65
N ASN A 263 -21.42 2.47 -17.89
CA ASN A 263 -21.47 1.69 -19.13
C ASN A 263 -22.45 0.50 -19.06
N GLY A 264 -23.42 0.55 -18.16
CA GLY A 264 -24.52 -0.42 -18.09
C GLY A 264 -24.20 -1.71 -17.30
N VAL A 265 -23.03 -1.81 -16.65
CA VAL A 265 -22.73 -2.94 -15.78
C VAL A 265 -23.47 -2.75 -14.46
N ALA A 266 -24.18 -3.78 -13.98
CA ALA A 266 -24.90 -3.73 -12.71
C ALA A 266 -23.92 -3.42 -11.55
N PRO A 267 -24.34 -2.69 -10.50
CA PRO A 267 -23.45 -2.19 -9.45
C PRO A 267 -22.67 -3.29 -8.72
N ASP A 268 -23.28 -4.45 -8.48
CA ASP A 268 -22.65 -5.63 -7.88
C ASP A 268 -21.51 -6.18 -8.75
N ARG A 269 -21.76 -6.34 -10.07
CA ARG A 269 -20.73 -6.74 -11.02
C ARG A 269 -19.67 -5.64 -11.21
N ALA A 270 -20.05 -4.39 -11.20
CA ALA A 270 -19.13 -3.27 -11.32
C ALA A 270 -18.13 -3.23 -10.14
N ALA A 271 -18.58 -3.54 -8.92
CA ALA A 271 -17.71 -3.68 -7.75
C ALA A 271 -16.63 -4.78 -7.96
N LEU A 272 -16.98 -5.89 -8.63
CA LEU A 272 -16.03 -6.95 -8.97
C LEU A 272 -14.92 -6.48 -9.91
N GLY A 273 -15.10 -5.38 -10.65
CA GLY A 273 -14.04 -4.79 -11.48
C GLY A 273 -12.82 -4.38 -10.64
N ALA A 274 -13.02 -3.75 -9.49
CA ALA A 274 -11.92 -3.41 -8.58
C ALA A 274 -11.33 -4.66 -7.89
N VAL A 275 -12.13 -5.70 -7.63
CA VAL A 275 -11.64 -7.00 -7.13
C VAL A 275 -10.70 -7.62 -8.15
N VAL A 276 -11.10 -7.69 -9.41
CA VAL A 276 -10.30 -8.29 -10.51
C VAL A 276 -8.98 -7.55 -10.71
N ILE A 277 -8.96 -6.21 -10.61
CA ILE A 277 -7.72 -5.42 -10.62
C ILE A 277 -6.78 -5.87 -9.49
N ASN A 278 -7.27 -6.07 -8.27
CA ASN A 278 -6.45 -6.48 -7.13
C ASN A 278 -5.97 -7.93 -7.25
N VAL A 279 -6.78 -8.85 -7.77
CA VAL A 279 -6.33 -10.22 -8.09
C VAL A 279 -5.21 -10.18 -9.14
N GLY A 280 -5.38 -9.37 -10.19
CA GLY A 280 -4.34 -9.10 -11.17
C GLY A 280 -3.07 -8.55 -10.54
N ALA A 281 -3.21 -7.58 -9.61
CA ALA A 281 -2.08 -6.98 -8.91
C ALA A 281 -1.23 -8.01 -8.15
N ILE A 282 -1.88 -8.94 -7.44
CA ILE A 282 -1.19 -10.04 -6.73
C ILE A 282 -0.44 -10.92 -7.74
N ALA A 283 -1.11 -11.36 -8.80
CA ALA A 283 -0.50 -12.20 -9.83
C ALA A 283 0.68 -11.49 -10.52
N GLY A 284 0.50 -10.21 -10.87
CA GLY A 284 1.51 -9.39 -11.52
C GLY A 284 2.73 -9.15 -10.63
N ALA A 285 2.52 -8.82 -9.35
CA ALA A 285 3.61 -8.65 -8.40
C ALA A 285 4.46 -9.92 -8.24
N LEU A 286 3.81 -11.09 -8.19
CA LEU A 286 4.51 -12.38 -8.13
C LEU A 286 5.32 -12.61 -9.41
N LEU A 287 4.74 -12.42 -10.59
CA LEU A 287 5.44 -12.60 -11.87
C LEU A 287 6.62 -11.63 -12.02
N ILE A 288 6.40 -10.34 -11.74
CA ILE A 288 7.46 -9.32 -11.80
C ILE A 288 8.57 -9.65 -10.82
N SER A 289 8.25 -10.11 -9.60
CA SER A 289 9.25 -10.50 -8.60
C SER A 289 10.17 -11.63 -9.07
N LEU A 290 9.64 -12.58 -9.87
CA LEU A 290 10.43 -13.65 -10.46
C LEU A 290 11.42 -13.12 -11.53
N ILE A 291 11.01 -12.11 -12.30
CA ILE A 291 11.86 -11.46 -13.30
C ILE A 291 12.91 -10.58 -12.62
N VAL A 292 12.53 -9.85 -11.58
CA VAL A 292 13.44 -9.02 -10.77
C VAL A 292 14.59 -9.85 -10.17
N LYS A 293 14.33 -11.07 -9.74
CA LYS A 293 15.36 -12.01 -9.27
C LYS A 293 16.43 -12.34 -10.32
N ARG A 294 16.11 -12.19 -11.61
CA ARG A 294 17.04 -12.41 -12.73
C ARG A 294 17.96 -11.22 -13.02
N GLY A 295 17.89 -10.14 -12.22
CA GLY A 295 18.86 -9.04 -12.24
C GLY A 295 18.47 -7.80 -13.04
N ALA A 296 17.24 -7.71 -13.56
CA ALA A 296 16.79 -6.55 -14.34
C ALA A 296 15.51 -5.89 -13.77
N PRO A 297 15.55 -5.37 -12.52
CA PRO A 297 14.34 -4.86 -11.85
C PRO A 297 13.70 -3.67 -12.58
N PHE A 298 14.50 -2.71 -13.03
CA PHE A 298 13.99 -1.53 -13.73
C PHE A 298 13.34 -1.89 -15.07
N VAL A 299 13.98 -2.78 -15.85
CA VAL A 299 13.47 -3.21 -17.17
C VAL A 299 12.14 -3.96 -17.00
N ALA A 300 12.05 -4.88 -16.04
CA ALA A 300 10.84 -5.64 -15.78
C ALA A 300 9.63 -4.73 -15.50
N VAL A 301 9.85 -3.70 -14.67
CA VAL A 301 8.77 -2.78 -14.31
C VAL A 301 8.47 -1.78 -15.43
N THR A 302 9.48 -1.32 -16.18
CA THR A 302 9.24 -0.50 -17.39
C THR A 302 8.37 -1.26 -18.40
N VAL A 303 8.71 -2.52 -18.70
CA VAL A 303 7.92 -3.35 -19.62
C VAL A 303 6.49 -3.56 -19.11
N ALA A 304 6.32 -3.80 -17.80
CA ALA A 304 5.00 -3.92 -17.21
C ALA A 304 4.17 -2.64 -17.39
N PHE A 305 4.75 -1.44 -17.15
CA PHE A 305 4.01 -0.19 -17.34
C PHE A 305 3.73 0.13 -18.81
N VAL A 306 4.62 -0.20 -19.74
CA VAL A 306 4.36 -0.05 -21.18
C VAL A 306 3.24 -1.00 -21.63
N ALA A 307 3.28 -2.27 -21.24
CA ALA A 307 2.20 -3.21 -21.49
C ALA A 307 0.89 -2.73 -20.84
N GLY A 308 0.96 -2.25 -19.60
CA GLY A 308 -0.16 -1.67 -18.88
C GLY A 308 -0.78 -0.46 -19.60
N ALA A 309 0.03 0.41 -20.22
CA ALA A 309 -0.46 1.53 -21.01
C ALA A 309 -1.30 1.07 -22.21
N VAL A 310 -0.84 0.04 -22.92
CA VAL A 310 -1.59 -0.57 -24.03
C VAL A 310 -2.91 -1.16 -23.52
N MET A 311 -2.86 -1.90 -22.39
CA MET A 311 -4.07 -2.52 -21.81
C MET A 311 -5.08 -1.46 -21.33
N VAL A 312 -4.62 -0.40 -20.69
CA VAL A 312 -5.47 0.72 -20.24
C VAL A 312 -6.12 1.42 -21.44
N PHE A 313 -5.36 1.70 -22.50
CA PHE A 313 -5.89 2.31 -23.71
C PHE A 313 -6.93 1.42 -24.39
N THR A 314 -6.67 0.12 -24.50
CA THR A 314 -7.59 -0.87 -25.06
C THR A 314 -8.86 -1.00 -24.23
N LEU A 315 -8.73 -0.97 -22.89
CA LEU A 315 -9.86 -1.03 -21.97
C LEU A 315 -10.86 0.10 -22.24
N GLY A 316 -10.39 1.31 -22.51
CA GLY A 316 -11.26 2.45 -22.84
C GLY A 316 -12.13 2.25 -24.09
N ARG A 317 -11.77 1.29 -24.96
CA ARG A 317 -12.53 0.97 -26.18
C ARG A 317 -13.49 -0.21 -26.01
N VAL A 318 -13.21 -1.10 -25.06
CA VAL A 318 -13.98 -2.35 -24.86
C VAL A 318 -14.67 -2.43 -23.51
N ILE A 319 -14.77 -1.31 -22.79
CA ILE A 319 -15.31 -1.31 -21.42
C ILE A 319 -16.76 -1.80 -21.34
N GLY A 320 -17.55 -1.64 -22.41
CA GLY A 320 -18.90 -2.17 -22.54
C GLY A 320 -18.97 -3.62 -23.06
N ALA A 321 -17.85 -4.27 -23.37
CA ALA A 321 -17.82 -5.59 -23.98
C ALA A 321 -17.90 -6.77 -22.98
N GLY A 322 -18.53 -6.56 -21.82
CA GLY A 322 -18.81 -7.63 -20.86
C GLY A 322 -17.55 -8.30 -20.31
N ASN A 323 -17.43 -9.63 -20.49
CA ASN A 323 -16.33 -10.41 -19.91
C ASN A 323 -14.93 -10.02 -20.42
N ALA A 324 -14.81 -9.48 -21.63
CA ALA A 324 -13.52 -9.02 -22.17
C ALA A 324 -12.95 -7.86 -21.38
N ALA A 325 -13.81 -6.93 -20.89
CA ALA A 325 -13.38 -5.85 -20.02
C ALA A 325 -12.78 -6.37 -18.71
N PHE A 326 -13.35 -7.40 -18.09
CA PHE A 326 -12.82 -8.00 -16.87
C PHE A 326 -11.47 -8.68 -17.09
N GLY A 327 -11.26 -9.34 -18.23
CA GLY A 327 -9.95 -9.88 -18.59
C GLY A 327 -8.89 -8.80 -18.72
N LEU A 328 -9.21 -7.66 -19.35
CA LEU A 328 -8.32 -6.51 -19.43
C LEU A 328 -8.08 -5.85 -18.07
N LEU A 329 -9.10 -5.76 -17.20
CA LEU A 329 -8.93 -5.26 -15.84
C LEU A 329 -7.94 -6.09 -15.02
N PHE A 330 -7.97 -7.43 -15.19
CA PHE A 330 -6.97 -8.31 -14.59
C PHE A 330 -5.56 -7.98 -15.08
N LEU A 331 -5.37 -7.82 -16.38
CA LEU A 331 -4.07 -7.50 -16.98
C LEU A 331 -3.59 -6.09 -16.59
N VAL A 332 -4.48 -5.10 -16.55
CA VAL A 332 -4.19 -3.75 -16.04
C VAL A 332 -3.75 -3.83 -14.57
N GLY A 333 -4.46 -4.58 -13.76
CA GLY A 333 -4.09 -4.83 -12.37
C GLY A 333 -2.71 -5.45 -12.25
N ALA A 334 -2.42 -6.48 -13.06
CA ALA A 334 -1.13 -7.16 -13.06
C ALA A 334 0.03 -6.25 -13.48
N CYS A 335 -0.16 -5.45 -14.53
CA CYS A 335 0.90 -4.60 -15.07
C CYS A 335 1.11 -3.34 -14.22
N ILE A 336 0.03 -2.62 -13.89
CA ILE A 336 0.11 -1.30 -13.22
C ILE A 336 0.25 -1.48 -11.71
N VAL A 337 -0.76 -2.05 -11.05
CA VAL A 337 -0.78 -2.17 -9.59
C VAL A 337 0.25 -3.20 -9.11
N GLY A 338 0.40 -4.32 -9.83
CA GLY A 338 1.46 -5.31 -9.55
C GLY A 338 2.87 -4.72 -9.69
N GLY A 339 3.09 -3.88 -10.71
CA GLY A 339 4.33 -3.13 -10.89
C GLY A 339 4.64 -2.19 -9.71
N GLN A 340 3.64 -1.51 -9.16
CA GLN A 340 3.80 -0.61 -8.01
C GLN A 340 4.27 -1.31 -6.74
N LEU A 341 3.81 -2.55 -6.51
CA LEU A 341 4.23 -3.34 -5.35
C LEU A 341 5.74 -3.65 -5.34
N THR A 342 6.42 -3.45 -6.47
CA THR A 342 7.87 -3.64 -6.58
C THR A 342 8.68 -2.35 -6.40
N PHE A 343 8.07 -1.18 -6.25
CA PHE A 343 8.78 0.09 -6.07
C PHE A 343 9.77 0.13 -4.89
N PRO A 344 9.46 -0.46 -3.72
CA PRO A 344 10.46 -0.54 -2.65
C PRO A 344 11.74 -1.28 -3.06
N ALA A 345 11.60 -2.32 -3.88
CA ALA A 345 12.74 -3.06 -4.40
C ALA A 345 13.55 -2.23 -5.40
N ILE A 346 12.88 -1.51 -6.31
CA ILE A 346 13.55 -0.60 -7.26
C ILE A 346 14.29 0.52 -6.53
N ALA A 347 13.62 1.18 -5.57
CA ALA A 347 14.24 2.23 -4.77
C ALA A 347 15.46 1.69 -4.00
N SER A 348 15.38 0.47 -3.45
CA SER A 348 16.52 -0.16 -2.77
C SER A 348 17.72 -0.45 -3.66
N CYS A 349 17.51 -0.57 -4.99
CA CYS A 349 18.58 -0.70 -5.97
C CYS A 349 19.23 0.63 -6.36
N LEU A 350 18.51 1.76 -6.18
CA LEU A 350 19.04 3.09 -6.47
C LEU A 350 19.82 3.66 -5.30
N PHE A 351 19.38 3.42 -4.06
CA PHE A 351 19.96 4.04 -2.88
C PHE A 351 20.96 3.10 -2.16
N PRO A 352 22.19 3.58 -1.84
CA PRO A 352 23.18 2.81 -1.09
C PRO A 352 22.71 2.52 0.34
N THR A 353 23.35 1.56 0.99
CA THR A 353 22.93 1.03 2.31
C THR A 353 22.73 2.13 3.37
N GLY A 354 23.59 3.15 3.38
CA GLY A 354 23.53 4.23 4.39
C GLY A 354 22.31 5.14 4.31
N VAL A 355 21.68 5.24 3.13
CA VAL A 355 20.49 6.11 2.90
C VAL A 355 19.30 5.35 2.32
N ARG A 356 19.42 4.02 2.16
CA ARG A 356 18.41 3.18 1.52
C ARG A 356 17.03 3.30 2.16
N ALA A 357 16.96 3.22 3.49
CA ALA A 357 15.69 3.30 4.21
C ALA A 357 15.00 4.65 3.98
N ALA A 358 15.76 5.75 4.03
CA ALA A 358 15.25 7.07 3.73
C ALA A 358 14.81 7.22 2.27
N GLY A 359 15.62 6.74 1.32
CA GLY A 359 15.31 6.78 -0.11
C GLY A 359 14.03 6.01 -0.46
N VAL A 360 13.86 4.80 0.09
CA VAL A 360 12.62 4.03 -0.07
C VAL A 360 11.44 4.76 0.58
N GLY A 361 11.61 5.29 1.80
CA GLY A 361 10.57 6.02 2.51
C GLY A 361 10.09 7.25 1.73
N TRP A 362 11.00 8.08 1.24
CA TRP A 362 10.66 9.24 0.41
C TRP A 362 9.98 8.85 -0.91
N THR A 363 10.44 7.78 -1.56
CA THR A 363 9.82 7.27 -2.78
C THR A 363 8.36 6.88 -2.54
N LEU A 364 8.07 6.19 -1.44
CA LEU A 364 6.71 5.82 -1.08
C LEU A 364 5.87 7.03 -0.64
N ALA A 365 6.46 8.00 0.07
CA ALA A 365 5.77 9.22 0.48
C ALA A 365 5.32 10.06 -0.72
N ILE A 366 6.21 10.27 -1.70
CA ILE A 366 5.88 10.95 -2.96
C ILE A 366 4.78 10.17 -3.70
N GLY A 367 4.87 8.84 -3.75
CA GLY A 367 3.82 8.02 -4.35
C GLY A 367 2.46 8.24 -3.70
N ARG A 368 2.38 8.29 -2.37
CA ARG A 368 1.10 8.52 -1.66
C ARG A 368 0.42 9.83 -2.03
N THR A 369 1.17 10.89 -2.38
CA THR A 369 0.54 12.12 -2.89
C THR A 369 -0.17 11.88 -4.22
N GLY A 370 0.34 10.98 -5.07
CA GLY A 370 -0.32 10.57 -6.30
C GLY A 370 -1.66 9.86 -6.04
N SER A 371 -1.73 9.02 -5.00
CA SER A 371 -2.99 8.36 -4.61
C SER A 371 -4.07 9.34 -4.15
N ILE A 372 -3.69 10.53 -3.64
CA ILE A 372 -4.62 11.62 -3.31
C ILE A 372 -5.07 12.33 -4.59
N ILE A 373 -4.12 12.69 -5.44
CA ILE A 373 -4.33 13.48 -6.66
C ILE A 373 -5.20 12.69 -7.68
N GLY A 374 -4.94 11.39 -7.83
CA GLY A 374 -5.58 10.54 -8.83
C GLY A 374 -7.12 10.56 -8.77
N PRO A 375 -7.73 10.23 -7.64
CA PRO A 375 -9.18 10.27 -7.51
C PRO A 375 -9.77 11.68 -7.65
N VAL A 376 -9.09 12.70 -7.15
CA VAL A 376 -9.57 14.10 -7.24
C VAL A 376 -9.62 14.54 -8.70
N ILE A 377 -8.52 14.38 -9.44
CA ILE A 377 -8.49 14.71 -10.87
C ILE A 377 -9.46 13.83 -11.65
N GLY A 378 -9.47 12.52 -11.42
CA GLY A 378 -10.36 11.59 -12.10
C GLY A 378 -11.83 11.94 -11.90
N GLY A 379 -12.23 12.31 -10.69
CA GLY A 379 -13.58 12.79 -10.39
C GLY A 379 -13.94 14.10 -11.11
N MET A 380 -13.00 15.06 -11.18
CA MET A 380 -13.19 16.30 -11.92
C MET A 380 -13.37 16.08 -13.42
N LEU A 381 -12.56 15.20 -14.02
CA LEU A 381 -12.64 14.89 -15.46
C LEU A 381 -13.97 14.17 -15.79
N LEU A 382 -14.41 13.25 -14.92
CA LEU A 382 -15.71 12.60 -15.07
C LEU A 382 -16.87 13.60 -14.94
N ALA A 383 -16.80 14.54 -14.00
CA ALA A 383 -17.82 15.59 -13.82
C ALA A 383 -17.88 16.54 -15.00
N GLN A 384 -16.78 16.77 -15.71
CA GLN A 384 -16.71 17.55 -16.95
C GLN A 384 -17.19 16.77 -18.20
N ASN A 385 -17.75 15.58 -18.01
CA ASN A 385 -18.22 14.70 -19.09
C ASN A 385 -17.14 14.36 -20.16
N TRP A 386 -15.91 14.21 -19.73
CA TRP A 386 -14.87 13.71 -20.64
C TRP A 386 -15.27 12.36 -21.21
N SER A 387 -15.09 12.19 -22.52
CA SER A 387 -15.36 10.88 -23.13
C SER A 387 -14.43 9.82 -22.54
N LEU A 388 -14.92 8.59 -22.45
CA LEU A 388 -14.11 7.47 -21.94
C LEU A 388 -12.82 7.29 -22.73
N GLY A 389 -12.85 7.53 -24.05
CA GLY A 389 -11.65 7.48 -24.88
C GLY A 389 -10.57 8.47 -24.42
N HIS A 390 -10.94 9.70 -24.09
CA HIS A 390 -10.00 10.70 -23.59
C HIS A 390 -9.53 10.39 -22.16
N LEU A 391 -10.41 9.91 -21.29
CA LEU A 391 -10.04 9.49 -19.93
C LEU A 391 -9.01 8.35 -19.94
N PHE A 392 -9.27 7.30 -20.73
CA PHE A 392 -8.36 6.17 -20.81
C PHE A 392 -7.09 6.47 -21.61
N LEU A 393 -7.14 7.42 -22.55
CA LEU A 393 -5.93 7.95 -23.21
C LEU A 393 -5.05 8.67 -22.19
N ALA A 394 -5.61 9.58 -21.39
CA ALA A 394 -4.88 10.28 -20.33
C ALA A 394 -4.30 9.29 -19.30
N ALA A 395 -5.06 8.27 -18.93
CA ALA A 395 -4.61 7.20 -18.04
C ALA A 395 -3.45 6.39 -18.66
N ALA A 396 -3.52 6.07 -19.95
CA ALA A 396 -2.44 5.38 -20.66
C ALA A 396 -1.17 6.25 -20.75
N LEU A 397 -1.29 7.56 -20.97
CA LEU A 397 -0.17 8.49 -20.93
C LEU A 397 0.50 8.53 -19.55
N LEU A 398 -0.27 8.50 -18.46
CA LEU A 398 0.30 8.38 -17.11
C LEU A 398 1.09 7.09 -16.92
N ALA A 399 0.63 5.97 -17.49
CA ALA A 399 1.41 4.72 -17.47
C ALA A 399 2.72 4.85 -18.26
N LEU A 400 2.71 5.52 -19.42
CA LEU A 400 3.92 5.79 -20.18
C LEU A 400 4.86 6.74 -19.44
N PHE A 401 4.35 7.77 -18.75
CA PHE A 401 5.16 8.64 -17.90
C PHE A 401 5.80 7.87 -16.74
N ALA A 402 5.07 6.91 -16.15
CA ALA A 402 5.63 6.02 -15.14
C ALA A 402 6.77 5.17 -15.73
N ALA A 403 6.56 4.55 -16.88
CA ALA A 403 7.59 3.78 -17.58
C ALA A 403 8.81 4.65 -17.92
N LEU A 404 8.60 5.87 -18.42
CA LEU A 404 9.66 6.83 -18.75
C LEU A 404 10.48 7.19 -17.49
N GLY A 405 9.81 7.56 -16.40
CA GLY A 405 10.49 7.91 -15.15
C GLY A 405 11.35 6.76 -14.61
N ILE A 406 10.85 5.54 -14.64
CA ILE A 406 11.60 4.34 -14.20
C ILE A 406 12.78 4.05 -15.14
N THR A 407 12.59 4.22 -16.46
CA THR A 407 13.66 4.05 -17.45
C THR A 407 14.76 5.09 -17.27
N LEU A 408 14.42 6.37 -17.13
CA LEU A 408 15.36 7.43 -16.87
C LEU A 408 16.10 7.23 -15.55
N ALA A 409 15.41 6.78 -14.51
CA ALA A 409 16.06 6.43 -13.24
C ALA A 409 17.10 5.32 -13.41
N ASN A 410 16.84 4.34 -14.27
CA ASN A 410 17.81 3.28 -14.59
C ASN A 410 19.00 3.79 -15.39
N LEU A 411 18.76 4.70 -16.37
CA LEU A 411 19.81 5.24 -17.22
C LEU A 411 20.74 6.20 -16.46
N TRP A 412 20.17 7.01 -15.57
CA TRP A 412 20.90 8.05 -14.83
C TRP A 412 21.43 7.58 -13.46
N ARG A 413 21.17 6.33 -13.08
CA ARG A 413 21.77 5.81 -11.86
C ARG A 413 23.30 5.78 -12.01
N PRO A 414 24.07 6.19 -10.99
CA PRO A 414 25.52 6.04 -10.99
C PRO A 414 25.86 4.56 -11.25
N ARG A 415 26.71 4.31 -12.24
CA ARG A 415 27.29 2.98 -12.44
C ARG A 415 28.43 2.87 -11.46
N ASP A 416 28.43 1.88 -10.61
CA ASP A 416 29.60 1.53 -9.82
C ASP A 416 30.72 1.14 -10.78
N ASP A 417 31.75 1.99 -10.91
CA ASP A 417 32.94 1.72 -11.68
C ASP A 417 33.71 0.58 -10.98
N GLY A 418 33.33 -0.63 -11.32
CA GLY A 418 34.24 -1.78 -11.34
C GLY A 418 34.65 -2.46 -10.04
N THR A 419 34.16 -2.10 -8.82
CA THR A 419 34.62 -2.74 -7.57
C THR A 419 33.61 -3.60 -6.81
N LEU A 420 32.34 -3.59 -7.19
CA LEU A 420 31.33 -4.51 -6.65
C LEU A 420 30.72 -5.34 -7.78
N ARG A 421 31.45 -6.39 -8.22
CA ARG A 421 30.85 -7.46 -9.03
C ARG A 421 29.56 -7.90 -8.34
N HIS A 422 28.46 -7.84 -9.06
CA HIS A 422 27.16 -8.40 -8.68
C HIS A 422 27.33 -9.79 -8.09
N LYS A 423 27.29 -9.90 -6.76
CA LYS A 423 26.96 -11.18 -6.16
C LYS A 423 25.47 -11.36 -6.41
N PRO A 424 25.04 -12.38 -7.17
CA PRO A 424 23.63 -12.62 -7.39
C PRO A 424 22.96 -12.78 -6.04
N PHE A 425 21.75 -12.26 -5.89
CA PHE A 425 20.95 -12.25 -4.65
C PHE A 425 20.78 -13.67 -4.04
N SER A 426 21.05 -14.73 -4.82
CA SER A 426 21.07 -16.12 -4.38
C SER A 426 22.19 -16.43 -3.36
N LYS A 427 23.31 -15.66 -3.33
CA LYS A 427 24.39 -15.88 -2.35
C LYS A 427 24.09 -15.28 -0.97
N PHE A 428 23.12 -14.39 -0.85
CA PHE A 428 22.73 -13.84 0.46
C PHE A 428 21.90 -14.83 1.31
N MET A 429 21.37 -15.89 0.68
CA MET A 429 20.68 -16.99 1.37
C MET A 429 21.56 -18.18 1.73
N MET A 430 22.81 -18.26 1.25
CA MET A 430 23.67 -19.43 1.47
C MET A 430 24.90 -19.21 2.37
N THR A 431 25.20 -17.99 2.81
CA THR A 431 26.38 -17.73 3.66
C THR A 431 26.14 -17.93 5.16
N GLY A 432 25.08 -18.60 5.57
CA GLY A 432 24.83 -19.03 6.96
C GLY A 432 25.43 -20.39 7.35
N GLN A 433 26.08 -21.15 6.43
CA GLN A 433 26.50 -22.52 6.70
C GLN A 433 28.03 -22.78 6.76
N GLU A 434 28.88 -21.81 6.49
CA GLU A 434 30.34 -22.06 6.43
C GLU A 434 31.17 -21.49 7.58
N VAL A 435 30.58 -21.02 8.68
CA VAL A 435 31.37 -20.54 9.85
C VAL A 435 31.35 -21.55 11.03
N SER A 436 30.86 -22.76 10.84
CA SER A 436 30.82 -23.77 11.91
C SER A 436 31.85 -24.90 11.82
N ASN A 437 32.77 -24.89 10.86
CA ASN A 437 33.82 -25.93 10.82
C ASN A 437 35.18 -25.31 10.65
N GLY A 438 35.84 -25.01 11.74
CA GLY A 438 37.25 -24.65 11.75
C GLY A 438 37.74 -24.10 13.08
N LYS A 439 37.84 -24.93 14.08
CA LYS A 439 38.91 -24.86 15.10
C LYS A 439 38.98 -26.17 15.87
N HIS A 440 40.02 -26.91 15.58
CA HIS A 440 40.70 -27.79 16.53
C HIS A 440 41.40 -26.95 17.60
#